data_2779aae5da01d5ce1136ec852e0eb916
#
_entry.id   2779aae5da01d5ce1136ec852e0eb916
#
_cell.length_a   1.000
_cell.length_b   1.000
_cell.length_c   1.000
_cell.angle_alpha   90.00
_cell.angle_beta   90.00
_cell.angle_gamma   90.00
#
_symmetry.space_group_name_H-M   'P 1'
#
loop_
_entity.id
_entity.type
_entity.pdbx_description
1 polymer ?
#
loop_
_entity_poly.entity_id
_entity_poly.type
_entity_poly.pdbx_seq_one_letter_code
_entity_poly.pdbx_strand_id
1 'polypeptide(L)'
;MRCLIFASLTLQSRVPSTRALEPALQAALEPALQAGRWPTQKPAVLPAAQARKMQQTLFRHRFLVGEDMVLRVPLDGVSRLRVLLAHREAAGLLHTQVEAFRPRYKLRWSVDAMRMLAVPNAGGSSLQSEALSCEVLARLFGSRLVMTEMELDYFSGSKITDYSVTLFEHAVGVSVTRAINWPTFALQPADAYRLLFKKLRAIQISSRNVLNMRWRKQVLHVWVRTYRDAQTLEEQYAAIPPEVRGNSVVLITLANGIDWIW
;
A
#
# COMPACT_ATOMS: atom_id res chain seq x y z
N MET A 1 -25.57 -1.15 10.39
CA MET A 1 -24.83 -2.41 10.26
C MET A 1 -25.06 -2.93 8.84
N ARG A 2 -24.13 -2.75 7.93
CA ARG A 2 -24.23 -3.26 6.54
C ARG A 2 -23.14 -4.29 6.33
N CYS A 3 -23.55 -5.48 5.91
CA CYS A 3 -22.76 -6.67 5.72
C CYS A 3 -21.53 -6.45 4.83
N LEU A 4 -20.35 -6.71 5.37
CA LEU A 4 -19.14 -7.00 4.61
C LEU A 4 -19.28 -8.43 4.06
N ILE A 5 -19.42 -8.57 2.76
CA ILE A 5 -19.42 -9.89 2.12
C ILE A 5 -17.94 -10.32 2.00
N PHE A 6 -17.53 -11.22 2.86
CA PHE A 6 -16.29 -11.97 2.71
C PHE A 6 -16.51 -13.07 1.67
N ALA A 7 -16.15 -12.83 0.43
CA ALA A 7 -16.08 -13.89 -0.55
C ALA A 7 -14.78 -14.65 -0.36
N SER A 8 -14.78 -15.71 0.46
CA SER A 8 -13.75 -16.74 0.47
C SER A 8 -14.06 -17.70 -0.68
N LEU A 9 -13.46 -17.50 -1.83
CA LEU A 9 -13.43 -18.50 -2.90
C LEU A 9 -12.40 -19.56 -2.57
N THR A 10 -12.80 -20.58 -1.81
CA THR A 10 -12.07 -21.85 -1.71
C THR A 10 -12.45 -22.70 -2.93
N LEU A 11 -11.66 -22.60 -3.99
CA LEU A 11 -11.78 -23.50 -5.13
C LEU A 11 -10.92 -24.74 -4.89
N GLN A 12 -11.59 -25.85 -4.56
CA GLN A 12 -10.99 -27.18 -4.65
C GLN A 12 -10.58 -27.47 -6.10
N SER A 13 -9.35 -27.85 -6.25
CA SER A 13 -8.64 -28.41 -7.38
C SER A 13 -9.47 -28.92 -8.58
N ARG A 14 -9.63 -28.08 -9.60
CA ARG A 14 -9.59 -28.43 -11.02
C ARG A 14 -9.06 -27.20 -11.74
N VAL A 15 -7.81 -27.29 -12.24
CA VAL A 15 -7.21 -26.27 -13.09
C VAL A 15 -7.99 -26.26 -14.41
N PRO A 16 -8.73 -25.18 -14.72
CA PRO A 16 -9.33 -25.06 -16.05
C PRO A 16 -8.20 -24.84 -17.07
N SER A 17 -8.32 -25.45 -18.24
CA SER A 17 -7.38 -25.22 -19.34
C SER A 17 -7.34 -23.72 -19.68
N THR A 18 -6.18 -23.21 -20.07
CA THR A 18 -5.92 -21.81 -20.43
C THR A 18 -6.94 -21.22 -21.43
N ARG A 19 -7.61 -22.06 -22.22
CA ARG A 19 -8.67 -21.67 -23.16
C ARG A 19 -10.00 -21.26 -22.52
N ALA A 20 -10.29 -21.67 -21.28
CA ALA A 20 -11.52 -21.32 -20.58
C ALA A 20 -11.42 -20.01 -19.74
N LEU A 21 -10.21 -19.51 -19.52
CA LEU A 21 -9.97 -18.29 -18.73
C LEU A 21 -9.98 -17.01 -19.58
N GLU A 22 -9.69 -17.11 -20.88
CA GLU A 22 -9.72 -15.96 -21.79
C GLU A 22 -11.12 -15.30 -21.90
N PRO A 23 -12.21 -16.04 -22.06
CA PRO A 23 -13.54 -15.42 -22.13
C PRO A 23 -14.00 -14.78 -20.81
N ALA A 24 -13.63 -15.36 -19.69
CA ALA A 24 -14.00 -14.81 -18.37
C ALA A 24 -13.19 -13.56 -18.02
N LEU A 25 -11.91 -13.52 -18.43
CA LEU A 25 -11.08 -12.32 -18.29
C LEU A 25 -11.55 -11.22 -19.24
N GLN A 26 -11.94 -11.60 -20.45
CA GLN A 26 -12.46 -10.69 -21.48
C GLN A 26 -13.81 -10.09 -21.07
N ALA A 27 -14.74 -10.90 -20.56
CA ALA A 27 -16.02 -10.43 -20.03
C ALA A 27 -15.88 -9.53 -18.78
N ALA A 28 -14.86 -9.73 -17.97
CA ALA A 28 -14.57 -8.86 -16.83
C ALA A 28 -13.90 -7.53 -17.23
N LEU A 29 -13.24 -7.49 -18.38
CA LEU A 29 -12.52 -6.31 -18.89
C LEU A 29 -13.34 -5.50 -19.92
N GLU A 30 -14.34 -6.10 -20.57
CA GLU A 30 -15.17 -5.43 -21.57
C GLU A 30 -15.87 -4.15 -21.08
N PRO A 31 -16.42 -4.06 -19.86
CA PRO A 31 -17.01 -2.81 -19.38
C PRO A 31 -15.98 -1.68 -19.19
N ALA A 32 -14.72 -2.02 -18.93
CA ALA A 32 -13.64 -1.04 -18.82
C ALA A 32 -13.11 -0.59 -20.18
N LEU A 33 -13.18 -1.46 -21.20
CA LEU A 33 -12.78 -1.17 -22.56
C LEU A 33 -13.80 -0.29 -23.31
N GLN A 34 -15.10 -0.40 -22.97
CA GLN A 34 -16.17 0.42 -23.56
C GLN A 34 -16.22 1.86 -23.01
N ALA A 35 -15.58 2.14 -21.88
CA ALA A 35 -15.49 3.48 -21.29
C ALA A 35 -14.45 4.40 -21.98
N GLY A 36 -13.89 3.98 -23.10
CA GLY A 36 -13.09 4.72 -24.08
C GLY A 36 -12.31 5.93 -23.58
N ARG A 37 -11.07 5.74 -23.13
CA ARG A 37 -9.90 6.61 -23.32
C ARG A 37 -8.69 6.04 -22.59
N TRP A 38 -8.09 5.00 -23.17
CA TRP A 38 -6.72 4.60 -22.80
C TRP A 38 -5.74 5.13 -23.84
N PRO A 39 -4.56 5.64 -23.45
CA PRO A 39 -3.50 5.92 -24.41
C PRO A 39 -3.09 4.58 -25.05
N THR A 40 -3.06 4.55 -26.38
CA THR A 40 -2.71 3.39 -27.21
C THR A 40 -1.21 3.08 -27.17
N GLN A 41 -0.68 2.76 -26.01
CA GLN A 41 0.58 2.01 -25.93
C GLN A 41 0.22 0.54 -25.90
N LYS A 42 0.60 -0.19 -26.96
CA LYS A 42 0.52 -1.67 -26.98
C LYS A 42 1.19 -2.19 -25.73
N PRO A 43 0.50 -2.98 -24.89
CA PRO A 43 1.13 -3.56 -23.70
C PRO A 43 2.31 -4.42 -24.16
N ALA A 44 3.48 -4.20 -23.56
CA ALA A 44 4.63 -5.05 -23.80
C ALA A 44 4.25 -6.48 -23.44
N VAL A 45 4.35 -7.40 -24.38
CA VAL A 45 4.08 -8.82 -24.17
C VAL A 45 5.10 -9.33 -23.15
N LEU A 46 4.62 -9.62 -21.96
CA LEU A 46 5.45 -10.21 -20.90
C LEU A 46 5.93 -11.60 -21.33
N PRO A 47 7.20 -11.97 -21.06
CA PRO A 47 7.68 -13.31 -21.27
C PRO A 47 6.78 -14.34 -20.55
N ALA A 48 6.49 -15.47 -21.19
CA ALA A 48 5.56 -16.49 -20.69
C ALA A 48 5.84 -16.96 -19.25
N ALA A 49 7.12 -16.98 -18.84
CA ALA A 49 7.53 -17.30 -17.47
C ALA A 49 7.11 -16.22 -16.46
N GLN A 50 7.18 -14.94 -16.83
CA GLN A 50 6.71 -13.83 -15.98
C GLN A 50 5.19 -13.79 -15.92
N ALA A 51 4.50 -14.07 -17.03
CA ALA A 51 3.04 -14.19 -17.07
C ALA A 51 2.55 -15.35 -16.18
N ARG A 52 3.21 -16.51 -16.18
CA ARG A 52 2.92 -17.64 -15.28
C ARG A 52 3.16 -17.31 -13.81
N LYS A 53 4.27 -16.65 -13.49
CA LYS A 53 4.57 -16.21 -12.12
C LYS A 53 3.55 -15.17 -11.64
N MET A 54 3.12 -14.27 -12.51
CA MET A 54 2.07 -13.28 -12.24
C MET A 54 0.70 -13.94 -12.06
N GLN A 55 0.33 -14.92 -12.88
CA GLN A 55 -0.89 -15.71 -12.70
C GLN A 55 -0.87 -16.49 -11.37
N GLN A 56 0.21 -17.17 -11.03
CA GLN A 56 0.34 -17.87 -9.73
C GLN A 56 0.23 -16.92 -8.54
N THR A 57 0.68 -15.68 -8.68
CA THR A 57 0.56 -14.65 -7.65
C THR A 57 -0.89 -14.18 -7.50
N LEU A 58 -1.65 -14.06 -8.60
CA LEU A 58 -3.06 -13.66 -8.58
C LEU A 58 -3.95 -14.66 -7.84
N PHE A 59 -3.66 -15.97 -7.89
CA PHE A 59 -4.45 -17.00 -7.20
C PHE A 59 -4.19 -17.09 -5.69
N ARG A 60 -3.25 -16.31 -5.15
CA ARG A 60 -2.87 -16.31 -3.72
C ARG A 60 -3.26 -15.01 -2.99
N HIS A 61 -4.28 -14.30 -3.45
CA HIS A 61 -4.71 -13.07 -2.81
C HIS A 61 -6.11 -13.18 -2.20
N ARG A 62 -6.28 -12.50 -1.07
CA ARG A 62 -7.61 -12.14 -0.55
C ARG A 62 -8.04 -10.84 -1.21
N PHE A 63 -9.32 -10.78 -1.54
CA PHE A 63 -9.96 -9.60 -2.10
C PHE A 63 -10.94 -9.04 -1.08
N LEU A 64 -10.86 -7.75 -0.84
CA LEU A 64 -11.87 -6.99 -0.14
C LEU A 64 -12.56 -6.09 -1.17
N VAL A 65 -13.79 -6.43 -1.52
CA VAL A 65 -14.57 -5.72 -2.53
C VAL A 65 -15.52 -4.77 -1.81
N GLY A 66 -15.28 -3.46 -2.00
CA GLY A 66 -16.19 -2.40 -1.57
C GLY A 66 -17.05 -1.90 -2.73
N GLU A 67 -17.93 -0.94 -2.46
CA GLU A 67 -18.75 -0.29 -3.49
C GLU A 67 -17.97 0.78 -4.28
N ASP A 68 -16.76 1.09 -3.88
CA ASP A 68 -15.94 2.19 -4.37
C ASP A 68 -14.54 1.75 -4.80
N MET A 69 -14.00 0.70 -4.17
CA MET A 69 -12.67 0.18 -4.45
C MET A 69 -12.55 -1.31 -4.13
N VAL A 70 -11.59 -1.95 -4.77
CA VAL A 70 -11.13 -3.30 -4.44
C VAL A 70 -9.74 -3.23 -3.84
N LEU A 71 -9.57 -3.91 -2.73
CA LEU A 71 -8.27 -4.07 -2.08
C LEU A 71 -7.81 -5.52 -2.22
N ARG A 72 -6.52 -5.72 -2.45
CA ARG A 72 -5.92 -7.05 -2.57
C ARG A 72 -4.74 -7.16 -1.62
N VAL A 73 -4.67 -8.26 -0.90
CA VAL A 73 -3.56 -8.61 -0.01
C VAL A 73 -3.21 -10.08 -0.19
N PRO A 74 -1.94 -10.50 -0.12
CA PRO A 74 -1.57 -11.92 -0.14
C PRO A 74 -2.35 -12.72 0.92
N LEU A 75 -2.63 -14.00 0.67
CA LEU A 75 -3.41 -14.84 1.59
C LEU A 75 -2.83 -14.87 3.01
N ASP A 76 -1.51 -14.86 3.11
CA ASP A 76 -0.76 -14.81 4.36
C ASP A 76 -0.47 -13.38 4.84
N GLY A 77 -0.80 -12.34 4.06
CA GLY A 77 -0.38 -10.96 4.29
C GLY A 77 -0.86 -10.41 5.64
N VAL A 78 -2.09 -10.73 6.04
CA VAL A 78 -2.62 -10.30 7.35
C VAL A 78 -1.89 -10.97 8.50
N SER A 79 -1.70 -12.29 8.43
CA SER A 79 -0.98 -13.05 9.46
C SER A 79 0.51 -12.68 9.50
N ARG A 80 1.13 -12.47 8.34
CA ARG A 80 2.51 -12.02 8.23
C ARG A 80 2.71 -10.64 8.85
N LEU A 81 1.81 -9.68 8.57
CA LEU A 81 1.88 -8.36 9.20
C LEU A 81 1.72 -8.47 10.72
N ARG A 82 0.77 -9.28 11.21
CA ARG A 82 0.59 -9.52 12.64
C ARG A 82 1.86 -10.09 13.30
N VAL A 83 2.49 -11.08 12.67
CA VAL A 83 3.76 -11.64 13.16
C VAL A 83 4.87 -10.60 13.17
N LEU A 84 5.02 -9.82 12.10
CA LEU A 84 6.02 -8.75 12.04
C LEU A 84 5.81 -7.70 13.13
N LEU A 85 4.57 -7.34 13.46
CA LEU A 85 4.27 -6.38 14.52
C LEU A 85 4.47 -6.98 15.91
N ALA A 86 4.20 -8.27 16.10
CA ALA A 86 4.41 -8.96 17.36
C ALA A 86 5.89 -9.09 17.72
N HIS A 87 6.75 -9.33 16.74
CA HIS A 87 8.20 -9.48 16.94
C HIS A 87 8.91 -8.13 16.90
N ARG A 88 9.37 -7.65 18.06
CA ARG A 88 9.92 -6.30 18.25
C ARG A 88 11.01 -5.93 17.24
N GLU A 89 11.94 -6.83 16.98
CA GLU A 89 13.13 -6.58 16.15
C GLU A 89 12.94 -6.96 14.67
N ALA A 90 11.82 -7.60 14.31
CA ALA A 90 11.62 -8.05 12.94
C ALA A 90 11.34 -6.88 11.98
N ALA A 91 12.10 -6.80 10.91
CA ALA A 91 11.79 -5.99 9.74
C ALA A 91 11.13 -6.85 8.65
N GLY A 92 10.36 -6.24 7.77
CA GLY A 92 9.76 -6.98 6.68
C GLY A 92 9.15 -6.09 5.60
N LEU A 93 8.74 -6.73 4.51
CA LEU A 93 8.10 -6.09 3.38
C LEU A 93 6.84 -6.86 3.00
N LEU A 94 5.76 -6.15 2.72
CA LEU A 94 4.49 -6.68 2.23
C LEU A 94 4.05 -5.92 0.98
N HIS A 95 3.35 -6.63 0.11
CA HIS A 95 2.67 -6.05 -1.04
C HIS A 95 1.17 -6.03 -0.83
N THR A 96 0.54 -4.95 -1.27
CA THR A 96 -0.91 -4.84 -1.39
C THR A 96 -1.26 -4.12 -2.69
N GLN A 97 -2.53 -4.12 -3.03
CA GLN A 97 -3.02 -3.41 -4.19
C GLN A 97 -4.37 -2.78 -3.85
N VAL A 98 -4.57 -1.57 -4.34
CA VAL A 98 -5.86 -0.90 -4.32
C VAL A 98 -6.24 -0.50 -5.75
N GLU A 99 -7.50 -0.71 -6.08
CA GLU A 99 -8.09 -0.33 -7.36
C GLU A 99 -9.38 0.41 -7.07
N ALA A 100 -9.39 1.74 -7.34
CA ALA A 100 -10.58 2.55 -7.20
C ALA A 100 -11.33 2.62 -8.53
N PHE A 101 -12.63 2.32 -8.49
CA PHE A 101 -13.53 2.43 -9.64
C PHE A 101 -14.57 3.56 -9.48
N ARG A 102 -14.42 4.34 -8.41
CA ARG A 102 -15.15 5.58 -8.20
C ARG A 102 -14.20 6.76 -8.11
N PRO A 103 -14.57 7.93 -8.60
CA PRO A 103 -13.78 9.14 -8.43
C PRO A 103 -13.67 9.50 -6.93
N ARG A 104 -12.61 10.22 -6.55
CA ARG A 104 -12.29 10.57 -5.17
C ARG A 104 -13.48 11.07 -4.34
N TYR A 105 -14.30 11.96 -4.90
CA TYR A 105 -15.45 12.57 -4.20
C TYR A 105 -16.63 11.60 -3.98
N LYS A 106 -16.58 10.39 -4.57
CA LYS A 106 -17.56 9.32 -4.36
C LYS A 106 -16.98 8.15 -3.56
N LEU A 107 -15.75 8.26 -3.09
CA LEU A 107 -15.19 7.25 -2.21
C LEU A 107 -15.88 7.29 -0.84
N ARG A 108 -16.10 6.13 -0.27
CA ARG A 108 -16.65 5.98 1.09
C ARG A 108 -15.51 5.93 2.08
N TRP A 109 -15.10 7.09 2.53
CA TRP A 109 -14.06 7.23 3.52
C TRP A 109 -14.52 6.78 4.90
N SER A 110 -13.66 6.08 5.64
CA SER A 110 -13.84 5.84 7.07
C SER A 110 -13.80 7.14 7.86
N VAL A 111 -14.31 7.11 9.09
CA VAL A 111 -14.24 8.26 10.01
C VAL A 111 -12.79 8.68 10.22
N ASP A 112 -11.89 7.74 10.33
CA ASP A 112 -10.45 7.96 10.52
C ASP A 112 -9.81 8.68 9.32
N ALA A 113 -10.08 8.24 8.10
CA ALA A 113 -9.59 8.89 6.89
C ALA A 113 -10.23 10.28 6.67
N MET A 114 -11.52 10.44 7.01
CA MET A 114 -12.19 11.76 6.98
C MET A 114 -11.57 12.72 7.98
N ARG A 115 -11.20 12.25 9.19
CA ARG A 115 -10.48 13.06 10.18
C ARG A 115 -9.14 13.54 9.63
N MET A 116 -8.38 12.67 8.95
CA MET A 116 -7.12 13.09 8.30
C MET A 116 -7.34 14.15 7.23
N LEU A 117 -8.41 14.03 6.43
CA LEU A 117 -8.72 15.01 5.37
C LEU A 117 -9.19 16.37 5.95
N ALA A 118 -9.76 16.39 7.14
CA ALA A 118 -10.30 17.59 7.79
C ALA A 118 -9.24 18.39 8.59
N VAL A 119 -8.15 17.74 9.01
CA VAL A 119 -7.09 18.38 9.80
C VAL A 119 -6.05 19.00 8.86
N PRO A 120 -5.59 20.24 9.11
CA PRO A 120 -4.45 20.80 8.39
C PRO A 120 -3.23 19.87 8.51
N ASN A 121 -2.43 19.75 7.45
CA ASN A 121 -1.14 19.08 7.52
C ASN A 121 0.01 20.12 7.55
N ALA A 122 1.22 19.67 7.84
CA ALA A 122 2.40 20.54 7.94
C ALA A 122 2.83 21.16 6.58
N GLY A 123 2.07 20.91 5.52
CA GLY A 123 2.28 21.44 4.17
C GLY A 123 2.61 20.37 3.14
N GLY A 124 2.30 20.69 1.88
CA GLY A 124 2.55 19.81 0.73
C GLY A 124 1.29 19.11 0.20
N SER A 125 1.47 18.34 -0.89
CA SER A 125 0.40 17.62 -1.61
C SER A 125 0.17 16.18 -1.09
N SER A 126 0.66 15.85 0.10
CA SER A 126 0.66 14.48 0.63
C SER A 126 -0.64 14.05 1.30
N LEU A 127 -1.45 15.01 1.77
CA LEU A 127 -2.68 14.77 2.57
C LEU A 127 -3.58 13.67 1.97
N GLN A 128 -3.78 13.68 0.66
CA GLN A 128 -4.64 12.70 -0.01
C GLN A 128 -4.06 11.29 0.00
N SER A 129 -2.74 11.18 -0.21
CA SER A 129 -2.04 9.90 -0.16
C SER A 129 -1.95 9.34 1.26
N GLU A 130 -1.88 10.19 2.26
CA GLU A 130 -1.91 9.83 3.69
C GLU A 130 -3.29 9.36 4.13
N ALA A 131 -4.35 10.11 3.77
CA ALA A 131 -5.72 9.71 4.06
C ALA A 131 -6.10 8.38 3.39
N LEU A 132 -5.68 8.16 2.12
CA LEU A 132 -5.87 6.88 1.45
C LEU A 132 -5.05 5.76 2.12
N SER A 133 -3.85 6.05 2.60
CA SER A 133 -3.05 5.12 3.38
C SER A 133 -3.78 4.68 4.65
N CYS A 134 -4.34 5.62 5.40
CA CYS A 134 -5.15 5.35 6.59
C CYS A 134 -6.37 4.47 6.23
N GLU A 135 -7.08 4.78 5.16
CA GLU A 135 -8.23 4.01 4.67
C GLU A 135 -7.85 2.56 4.30
N VAL A 136 -6.74 2.39 3.56
CA VAL A 136 -6.25 1.06 3.15
C VAL A 136 -5.86 0.22 4.36
N LEU A 137 -5.15 0.79 5.33
CA LEU A 137 -4.79 0.10 6.56
C LEU A 137 -6.03 -0.27 7.39
N ALA A 138 -7.02 0.63 7.47
CA ALA A 138 -8.27 0.36 8.17
C ALA A 138 -9.05 -0.79 7.52
N ARG A 139 -9.21 -0.76 6.20
CA ARG A 139 -9.97 -1.79 5.48
C ARG A 139 -9.28 -3.15 5.45
N LEU A 140 -7.95 -3.19 5.19
CA LEU A 140 -7.22 -4.45 5.07
C LEU A 140 -6.89 -5.10 6.41
N PHE A 141 -6.58 -4.29 7.41
CA PHE A 141 -5.97 -4.78 8.64
C PHE A 141 -6.72 -4.35 9.91
N GLY A 142 -7.80 -3.58 9.78
CA GLY A 142 -8.62 -3.13 10.91
C GLY A 142 -7.93 -2.07 11.78
N SER A 143 -7.03 -1.27 11.20
CA SER A 143 -6.37 -0.21 11.97
C SER A 143 -7.34 0.89 12.39
N ARG A 144 -7.01 1.60 13.46
CA ARG A 144 -7.74 2.77 13.96
C ARG A 144 -6.76 3.92 14.14
N LEU A 145 -7.10 5.08 13.59
CA LEU A 145 -6.31 6.29 13.73
C LEU A 145 -6.26 6.74 15.20
N VAL A 146 -5.05 7.02 15.68
CA VAL A 146 -4.82 7.55 17.02
C VAL A 146 -4.53 9.06 16.94
N MET A 147 -3.44 9.43 16.24
CA MET A 147 -2.99 10.80 16.07
C MET A 147 -2.63 11.08 14.61
N THR A 148 -2.98 12.27 14.15
CA THR A 148 -2.53 12.84 12.87
C THR A 148 -1.13 13.44 13.03
N GLU A 149 -0.51 13.88 11.92
CA GLU A 149 0.79 14.53 11.92
C GLU A 149 0.86 15.72 12.89
N MET A 150 -0.18 16.55 12.90
CA MET A 150 -0.24 17.79 13.71
C MET A 150 -0.51 17.54 15.21
N GLU A 151 -0.94 16.34 15.57
CA GLU A 151 -1.16 15.94 16.97
C GLU A 151 0.07 15.26 17.59
N LEU A 152 1.05 14.89 16.76
CA LEU A 152 2.30 14.28 17.20
C LEU A 152 3.33 15.35 17.52
N ASP A 153 3.84 15.36 18.75
CA ASP A 153 4.87 16.28 19.21
C ASP A 153 6.27 15.71 19.00
N TYR A 154 7.18 16.54 18.53
CA TYR A 154 8.57 16.17 18.28
C TYR A 154 9.55 17.19 18.81
N PHE A 155 10.77 16.76 19.08
CA PHE A 155 11.87 17.70 19.26
C PHE A 155 12.04 18.58 18.02
N SER A 156 12.31 19.85 18.24
CA SER A 156 12.49 20.83 17.17
C SER A 156 13.49 20.36 16.11
N GLY A 157 13.12 20.52 14.82
CA GLY A 157 13.94 20.10 13.68
C GLY A 157 14.01 18.60 13.44
N SER A 158 13.22 17.80 14.15
CA SER A 158 13.17 16.36 13.96
C SER A 158 12.50 15.96 12.62
N LYS A 159 12.70 14.69 12.26
CA LYS A 159 11.83 14.01 11.28
C LYS A 159 10.50 13.67 11.96
N ILE A 160 9.42 13.79 11.21
CA ILE A 160 8.07 13.55 11.68
C ILE A 160 7.49 12.29 11.01
N THR A 161 6.47 11.74 11.63
CA THR A 161 5.67 10.60 11.16
C THR A 161 4.31 11.15 10.74
N ASP A 162 3.77 10.69 9.63
CA ASP A 162 2.57 11.30 9.06
C ASP A 162 1.31 11.05 9.90
N TYR A 163 1.24 9.89 10.55
CA TYR A 163 0.18 9.59 11.52
C TYR A 163 0.51 8.36 12.37
N SER A 164 -0.28 8.13 13.40
CA SER A 164 -0.20 6.92 14.23
C SER A 164 -1.53 6.19 14.29
N VAL A 165 -1.45 4.87 14.38
CA VAL A 165 -2.62 3.97 14.46
C VAL A 165 -2.46 2.93 15.56
N THR A 166 -3.60 2.41 16.03
CA THR A 166 -3.62 1.09 16.66
C THR A 166 -3.84 0.03 15.59
N LEU A 167 -2.97 -0.96 15.54
CA LEU A 167 -3.00 -2.05 14.57
C LEU A 167 -2.68 -3.37 15.26
N PHE A 168 -3.62 -4.33 15.27
CA PHE A 168 -3.54 -5.58 16.03
C PHE A 168 -3.10 -5.36 17.48
N GLU A 169 -3.74 -4.41 18.17
CA GLU A 169 -3.48 -4.01 19.57
C GLU A 169 -2.12 -3.34 19.82
N HIS A 170 -1.36 -3.05 18.76
CA HIS A 170 -0.09 -2.35 18.89
C HIS A 170 -0.22 -0.90 18.42
N ALA A 171 0.43 0.02 19.15
CA ALA A 171 0.67 1.36 18.65
C ALA A 171 1.73 1.32 17.54
N VAL A 172 1.42 1.91 16.38
CA VAL A 172 2.26 1.90 15.18
C VAL A 172 2.30 3.30 14.59
N GLY A 173 3.49 3.83 14.36
CA GLY A 173 3.67 5.02 13.54
C GLY A 173 3.61 4.66 12.05
N VAL A 174 3.06 5.53 11.22
CA VAL A 174 2.96 5.32 9.78
C VAL A 174 3.54 6.51 9.05
N SER A 175 4.53 6.24 8.20
CA SER A 175 5.08 7.21 7.27
C SER A 175 4.70 6.83 5.85
N VAL A 176 4.20 7.80 5.08
CA VAL A 176 3.69 7.59 3.73
C VAL A 176 4.63 8.23 2.71
N THR A 177 4.82 7.58 1.59
CA THR A 177 5.57 8.16 0.48
C THR A 177 5.08 7.63 -0.85
N ARG A 178 5.31 8.39 -1.89
CA ARG A 178 5.03 8.01 -3.29
C ARG A 178 6.36 7.70 -3.96
N ALA A 179 6.48 6.50 -4.52
CA ALA A 179 7.66 6.10 -5.28
C ALA A 179 7.49 6.57 -6.74
N ILE A 180 7.84 7.82 -6.97
CA ILE A 180 7.72 8.47 -8.27
C ILE A 180 8.98 9.27 -8.57
N ASN A 181 9.43 9.24 -9.82
CA ASN A 181 10.52 10.07 -10.31
C ASN A 181 9.97 11.04 -11.37
N TRP A 182 9.91 12.30 -11.01
CA TRP A 182 9.47 13.36 -11.92
C TRP A 182 10.62 13.76 -12.85
N PRO A 183 10.41 14.01 -14.14
CA PRO A 183 9.13 13.97 -14.89
C PRO A 183 8.82 12.64 -15.56
N THR A 184 9.69 11.65 -15.47
CA THR A 184 9.58 10.39 -16.24
C THR A 184 8.56 9.42 -15.67
N PHE A 185 8.16 9.60 -14.39
CA PHE A 185 7.30 8.70 -13.62
C PHE A 185 7.84 7.28 -13.47
N ALA A 186 8.98 6.95 -14.06
CA ALA A 186 9.60 5.64 -13.98
C ALA A 186 10.59 5.60 -12.82
N LEU A 187 10.41 4.64 -11.92
CA LEU A 187 11.30 4.44 -10.78
C LEU A 187 12.55 3.66 -11.21
N GLN A 188 13.71 4.31 -11.15
CA GLN A 188 14.99 3.63 -11.41
C GLN A 188 15.50 2.95 -10.14
N PRO A 189 16.29 1.86 -10.24
CA PRO A 189 16.83 1.14 -9.07
C PRO A 189 17.56 2.05 -8.08
N ALA A 190 18.40 2.96 -8.57
CA ALA A 190 19.13 3.92 -7.72
C ALA A 190 18.21 4.88 -6.97
N ASP A 191 17.08 5.29 -7.60
CA ASP A 191 16.08 6.16 -6.96
C ASP A 191 15.28 5.41 -5.91
N ALA A 192 14.92 4.16 -6.20
CA ALA A 192 14.24 3.26 -5.25
C ALA A 192 15.11 3.03 -4.01
N TYR A 193 16.39 2.71 -4.19
CA TYR A 193 17.33 2.57 -3.08
C TYR A 193 17.44 3.85 -2.25
N ARG A 194 17.66 5.00 -2.90
CA ARG A 194 17.77 6.31 -2.21
C ARG A 194 16.50 6.65 -1.43
N LEU A 195 15.32 6.40 -2.03
CA LEU A 195 14.03 6.63 -1.38
C LEU A 195 13.89 5.79 -0.11
N LEU A 196 14.08 4.46 -0.23
CA LEU A 196 13.96 3.53 0.90
C LEU A 196 14.98 3.87 2.00
N PHE A 197 16.24 4.06 1.65
CA PHE A 197 17.30 4.40 2.59
C PHE A 197 16.98 5.69 3.37
N LYS A 198 16.63 6.77 2.65
CA LYS A 198 16.28 8.06 3.25
C LYS A 198 15.07 7.94 4.18
N LYS A 199 13.99 7.25 3.73
CA LYS A 199 12.76 7.16 4.50
C LYS A 199 12.90 6.25 5.72
N LEU A 200 13.57 5.12 5.60
CA LEU A 200 13.80 4.21 6.73
C LEU A 200 14.69 4.85 7.80
N ARG A 201 15.73 5.60 7.41
CA ARG A 201 16.50 6.40 8.38
C ARG A 201 15.67 7.48 9.07
N ALA A 202 14.82 8.17 8.30
CA ALA A 202 13.91 9.18 8.87
C ALA A 202 12.95 8.60 9.90
N ILE A 203 12.39 7.41 9.64
CA ILE A 203 11.55 6.65 10.57
C ILE A 203 12.25 6.38 11.90
N GLN A 204 13.50 5.96 11.86
CA GLN A 204 14.26 5.73 13.10
C GLN A 204 14.50 7.01 13.91
N ILE A 205 14.72 8.12 13.22
CA ILE A 205 14.90 9.44 13.86
C ILE A 205 13.57 9.88 14.48
N SER A 206 12.45 9.82 13.74
CA SER A 206 11.13 10.21 14.26
C SER A 206 10.71 9.35 15.46
N SER A 207 10.96 8.04 15.41
CA SER A 207 10.65 7.12 16.52
C SER A 207 11.39 7.44 17.82
N ARG A 208 12.59 7.99 17.73
CA ARG A 208 13.40 8.38 18.90
C ARG A 208 12.99 9.74 19.47
N ASN A 209 12.47 10.61 18.62
CA ASN A 209 12.28 12.03 18.91
C ASN A 209 10.80 12.42 19.14
N VAL A 210 9.86 11.50 18.98
CA VAL A 210 8.47 11.73 19.34
C VAL A 210 8.33 11.84 20.86
N LEU A 211 7.58 12.84 21.34
CA LEU A 211 7.50 13.20 22.74
C LEU A 211 6.23 12.67 23.43
N ASN A 212 5.11 12.77 22.76
CA ASN A 212 3.79 12.51 23.34
C ASN A 212 3.20 11.13 23.00
N MET A 213 3.96 10.30 22.27
CA MET A 213 3.54 8.94 21.92
C MET A 213 4.72 7.97 21.88
N ARG A 214 4.43 6.70 22.12
CA ARG A 214 5.40 5.61 21.90
C ARG A 214 4.76 4.51 21.10
N TRP A 215 5.40 4.13 20.03
CA TRP A 215 5.00 2.98 19.21
C TRP A 215 6.05 1.89 19.23
N ARG A 216 5.57 0.67 19.05
CA ARG A 216 6.42 -0.50 18.99
C ARG A 216 7.23 -0.56 17.70
N LYS A 217 6.60 -0.15 16.60
CA LYS A 217 7.14 -0.18 15.23
C LYS A 217 6.62 0.96 14.40
N GLN A 218 7.27 1.15 13.25
CA GLN A 218 6.71 1.98 12.18
C GLN A 218 6.46 1.17 10.90
N VAL A 219 5.42 1.56 10.18
CA VAL A 219 5.13 1.16 8.82
C VAL A 219 5.56 2.28 7.88
N LEU A 220 6.41 1.96 6.90
CA LEU A 220 6.65 2.79 5.73
C LEU A 220 5.69 2.36 4.63
N HIS A 221 4.64 3.13 4.40
CA HIS A 221 3.70 2.88 3.32
C HIS A 221 4.17 3.57 2.04
N VAL A 222 4.44 2.78 1.02
CA VAL A 222 4.99 3.25 -0.26
C VAL A 222 3.97 3.01 -1.38
N TRP A 223 3.48 4.10 -1.96
CA TRP A 223 2.63 4.05 -3.14
C TRP A 223 3.44 3.85 -4.40
N VAL A 224 3.00 2.94 -5.27
CA VAL A 224 3.60 2.68 -6.58
C VAL A 224 2.54 2.70 -7.68
N ARG A 225 2.94 3.10 -8.90
CA ARG A 225 2.05 3.16 -10.06
C ARG A 225 2.01 1.84 -10.83
N THR A 226 3.11 1.10 -10.83
CA THR A 226 3.24 -0.10 -11.65
C THR A 226 3.80 -1.28 -10.87
N TYR A 227 3.54 -2.47 -11.34
CA TYR A 227 4.17 -3.70 -10.81
C TYR A 227 5.70 -3.66 -10.93
N ARG A 228 6.22 -3.03 -11.99
CA ARG A 228 7.66 -2.86 -12.17
C ARG A 228 8.26 -2.01 -11.06
N ASP A 229 7.58 -0.91 -10.68
CA ASP A 229 8.05 -0.07 -9.57
C ASP A 229 8.01 -0.83 -8.25
N ALA A 230 6.96 -1.64 -8.02
CA ALA A 230 6.86 -2.49 -6.83
C ALA A 230 8.01 -3.51 -6.77
N GLN A 231 8.30 -4.18 -7.87
CA GLN A 231 9.40 -5.13 -7.98
C GLN A 231 10.75 -4.44 -7.78
N THR A 232 10.97 -3.28 -8.39
CA THR A 232 12.20 -2.49 -8.21
C THR A 232 12.42 -2.13 -6.74
N LEU A 233 11.37 -1.71 -6.02
CA LEU A 233 11.45 -1.43 -4.58
C LEU A 233 11.78 -2.69 -3.78
N GLU A 234 11.16 -3.82 -4.08
CA GLU A 234 11.44 -5.09 -3.39
C GLU A 234 12.89 -5.53 -3.57
N GLU A 235 13.40 -5.47 -4.80
CA GLU A 235 14.80 -5.79 -5.12
C GLU A 235 15.76 -4.85 -4.36
N GLN A 236 15.47 -3.55 -4.34
CA GLN A 236 16.31 -2.59 -3.64
C GLN A 236 16.16 -2.69 -2.11
N TYR A 237 15.00 -3.08 -1.57
CA TYR A 237 14.83 -3.32 -0.15
C TYR A 237 15.76 -4.44 0.36
N ALA A 238 15.99 -5.47 -0.44
CA ALA A 238 16.92 -6.54 -0.09
C ALA A 238 18.38 -6.03 0.07
N ALA A 239 18.74 -4.98 -0.66
CA ALA A 239 20.06 -4.34 -0.60
C ALA A 239 20.20 -3.29 0.54
N ILE A 240 19.10 -2.87 1.19
CA ILE A 240 19.17 -1.94 2.32
C ILE A 240 19.83 -2.64 3.53
N PRO A 241 20.83 -2.02 4.17
CA PRO A 241 21.49 -2.57 5.35
C PRO A 241 20.49 -2.87 6.49
N PRO A 242 20.68 -3.97 7.24
CA PRO A 242 19.78 -4.34 8.35
C PRO A 242 19.60 -3.23 9.39
N GLU A 243 20.66 -2.51 9.72
CA GLU A 243 20.63 -1.39 10.66
C GLU A 243 19.80 -0.20 10.17
N VAL A 244 19.65 -0.03 8.85
CA VAL A 244 18.80 0.99 8.23
C VAL A 244 17.35 0.51 8.16
N ARG A 245 17.11 -0.78 7.86
CA ARG A 245 15.77 -1.37 7.95
C ARG A 245 15.22 -1.31 9.36
N GLY A 246 16.12 -1.44 10.34
CA GLY A 246 15.73 -1.49 11.76
C GLY A 246 14.67 -2.55 11.99
N ASN A 247 13.61 -2.17 12.69
CA ASN A 247 12.42 -3.00 12.90
C ASN A 247 11.20 -2.52 12.09
N SER A 248 11.41 -1.73 11.04
CA SER A 248 10.33 -1.14 10.24
C SER A 248 9.69 -2.17 9.31
N VAL A 249 8.39 -2.02 9.07
CA VAL A 249 7.67 -2.77 8.06
C VAL A 249 7.45 -1.88 6.83
N VAL A 250 7.87 -2.33 5.66
CA VAL A 250 7.59 -1.64 4.40
C VAL A 250 6.33 -2.24 3.78
N LEU A 251 5.31 -1.42 3.55
CA LEU A 251 4.09 -1.80 2.86
C LEU A 251 4.10 -1.13 1.48
N ILE A 252 4.28 -1.90 0.43
CA ILE A 252 4.23 -1.42 -0.96
C ILE A 252 2.81 -1.64 -1.48
N THR A 253 2.14 -0.56 -1.88
CA THR A 253 0.78 -0.62 -2.42
C THR A 253 0.73 -0.12 -3.85
N LEU A 254 0.33 -1.01 -4.75
CA LEU A 254 0.02 -0.65 -6.13
C LEU A 254 -1.33 0.06 -6.18
N ALA A 255 -1.33 1.30 -6.69
CA ALA A 255 -2.52 2.15 -6.79
C ALA A 255 -3.01 2.21 -8.24
N ASN A 256 -4.12 1.52 -8.53
CA ASN A 256 -4.77 1.52 -9.83
C ASN A 256 -5.99 2.44 -9.84
N GLY A 257 -6.16 3.23 -10.92
CA GLY A 257 -7.29 4.16 -11.04
C GLY A 257 -7.29 5.28 -10.00
N ILE A 258 -6.12 5.63 -9.45
CA ILE A 258 -5.95 6.57 -8.34
C ILE A 258 -4.89 7.61 -8.72
N ASP A 259 -5.15 8.36 -9.80
CA ASP A 259 -4.17 9.36 -10.29
C ASP A 259 -4.06 10.59 -9.39
N TRP A 260 -5.04 10.85 -8.56
CA TRP A 260 -5.13 12.03 -7.70
C TRP A 260 -4.22 12.02 -6.47
N ILE A 261 -3.48 10.94 -6.22
CA ILE A 261 -2.48 10.91 -5.14
C ILE A 261 -1.07 11.28 -5.61
N TRP A 262 -0.85 11.41 -6.92
CA TRP A 262 0.48 11.65 -7.50
C TRP A 262 0.83 13.12 -7.60
#